data_bc3b9979b5d0f309f6459175e0102784
#
_entry.id   bc3b9979b5d0f309f6459175e0102784
#
_cell.length_a   1.000
_cell.length_b   1.000
_cell.length_c   1.000
_cell.angle_alpha   90.00
_cell.angle_beta   90.00
_cell.angle_gamma   90.00
#
_symmetry.space_group_name_H-M   'P 1'
#
loop_
_entity.id
_entity.type
_entity.pdbx_description
1 polymer ?
#
loop_
_entity_poly.entity_id
_entity_poly.type
_entity_poly.pdbx_seq_one_letter_code
_entity_poly.pdbx_strand_id
1 'polypeptide(L)'
;MVFSSIGNIAPRTAEAVARRYFAAEEATQRGFRRAAPAYTAPFAKEVARHTHQTHCIIGNRACAIGDEDRLPLALVTNILGGPSANSLLNTVIREKHGLSYNIEASYTPYTDTGIVAIYFSSDHDNAGRCIALIEEQLYRLRTESLTARRLSMAKKQFIAQLAISSESNESYMLGAGKSLLLHDDVDTMEQVYAKIREISAEQLTEVAGKVFTNMSRLVYK
;
A
#
# COMPACT_ATOMS: atom_id res chain seq x y z
N MET A 1 -11.82 -7.81 21.16
CA MET A 1 -12.00 -8.85 20.10
C MET A 1 -13.13 -8.41 19.18
N VAL A 2 -13.00 -8.62 17.89
CA VAL A 2 -14.06 -8.37 16.90
C VAL A 2 -14.38 -9.69 16.22
N PHE A 3 -15.65 -10.01 16.09
CA PHE A 3 -16.16 -11.11 15.28
C PHE A 3 -16.87 -10.54 14.05
N SER A 4 -16.47 -10.98 12.87
CA SER A 4 -17.11 -10.61 11.62
C SER A 4 -17.53 -11.88 10.86
N SER A 5 -18.69 -11.83 10.22
CA SER A 5 -19.20 -12.91 9.39
C SER A 5 -19.96 -12.37 8.20
N ILE A 6 -19.86 -13.06 7.07
CA ILE A 6 -20.59 -12.75 5.87
C ILE A 6 -21.14 -14.05 5.25
N GLY A 7 -22.39 -14.04 4.79
CA GLY A 7 -23.00 -15.20 4.16
C GLY A 7 -24.50 -15.22 4.32
N ASN A 8 -25.13 -16.26 3.79
CA ASN A 8 -26.58 -16.46 3.92
C ASN A 8 -26.94 -17.09 5.27
N ILE A 9 -26.69 -16.36 6.35
CA ILE A 9 -27.00 -16.77 7.73
C ILE A 9 -27.75 -15.63 8.43
N ALA A 10 -28.76 -15.98 9.21
CA ALA A 10 -29.51 -14.99 9.98
C ALA A 10 -28.56 -14.35 11.04
N PRO A 11 -28.56 -13.00 11.22
CA PRO A 11 -27.70 -12.31 12.17
C PRO A 11 -27.79 -12.89 13.60
N ARG A 12 -29.00 -13.24 14.05
CA ARG A 12 -29.22 -13.86 15.38
C ARG A 12 -28.50 -15.20 15.52
N THR A 13 -28.42 -16.01 14.46
CA THR A 13 -27.72 -17.28 14.46
C THR A 13 -26.19 -17.07 14.55
N ALA A 14 -25.67 -16.13 13.75
CA ALA A 14 -24.26 -15.76 13.78
C ALA A 14 -23.85 -15.25 15.18
N GLU A 15 -24.69 -14.37 15.77
CA GLU A 15 -24.47 -13.85 17.13
C GLU A 15 -24.52 -14.99 18.19
N ALA A 16 -25.47 -15.90 18.11
CA ALA A 16 -25.60 -17.03 19.04
C ALA A 16 -24.35 -17.94 18.99
N VAL A 17 -23.84 -18.21 17.78
CA VAL A 17 -22.61 -18.97 17.59
C VAL A 17 -21.42 -18.24 18.17
N ALA A 18 -21.27 -16.94 17.87
CA ALA A 18 -20.18 -16.13 18.41
C ALA A 18 -20.20 -16.11 19.96
N ARG A 19 -21.34 -15.86 20.55
CA ARG A 19 -21.51 -15.89 22.03
C ARG A 19 -21.18 -17.25 22.63
N ARG A 20 -21.60 -18.34 22.00
CA ARG A 20 -21.33 -19.70 22.49
C ARG A 20 -19.84 -20.01 22.59
N TYR A 21 -19.03 -19.53 21.64
CA TYR A 21 -17.62 -19.89 21.57
C TYR A 21 -16.68 -18.82 22.15
N PHE A 22 -17.11 -17.56 22.21
CA PHE A 22 -16.22 -16.44 22.59
C PHE A 22 -16.67 -15.67 23.83
N ALA A 23 -17.91 -15.89 24.37
CA ALA A 23 -18.39 -15.12 25.54
C ALA A 23 -17.63 -15.43 26.85
N ALA A 24 -16.98 -16.61 26.92
CA ALA A 24 -16.20 -17.00 28.09
C ALA A 24 -14.75 -16.49 28.05
N GLU A 25 -14.33 -15.86 26.94
CA GLU A 25 -12.98 -15.33 26.79
C GLU A 25 -12.82 -14.06 27.65
N GLU A 26 -12.04 -14.17 28.72
CA GLU A 26 -11.69 -13.03 29.53
C GLU A 26 -10.69 -12.12 28.82
N ALA A 27 -10.81 -10.80 29.05
CA ALA A 27 -9.86 -9.84 28.53
C ALA A 27 -8.49 -10.05 29.18
N THR A 28 -7.57 -10.64 28.44
CA THR A 28 -6.19 -10.84 28.90
C THR A 28 -5.46 -9.49 28.88
N GLN A 29 -4.91 -9.10 30.03
CA GLN A 29 -4.02 -7.94 30.08
C GLN A 29 -2.75 -8.25 29.28
N ARG A 30 -2.43 -7.41 28.30
CA ARG A 30 -1.19 -7.54 27.54
C ARG A 30 0.01 -7.28 28.46
N GLY A 31 0.90 -8.25 28.58
CA GLY A 31 2.11 -8.16 29.41
C GLY A 31 3.20 -7.25 28.85
N PHE A 32 2.94 -6.54 27.73
CA PHE A 32 3.90 -5.62 27.11
C PHE A 32 3.23 -4.31 26.66
N ARG A 33 3.99 -3.23 26.71
CA ARG A 33 3.61 -1.94 26.15
C ARG A 33 4.26 -1.80 24.78
N ARG A 34 3.46 -1.54 23.74
CA ARG A 34 3.97 -1.28 22.40
C ARG A 34 4.72 0.07 22.41
N ALA A 35 5.97 0.05 21.96
CA ALA A 35 6.74 1.27 21.73
C ALA A 35 6.56 1.72 20.27
N ALA A 36 6.55 3.04 20.04
CA ALA A 36 6.57 3.57 18.69
C ALA A 36 7.84 3.11 17.95
N PRO A 37 7.76 2.86 16.63
CA PRO A 37 8.93 2.45 15.85
C PRO A 37 10.03 3.51 15.92
N ALA A 38 11.25 3.09 16.22
CA ALA A 38 12.40 3.99 16.22
C ALA A 38 12.70 4.49 14.79
N TYR A 39 13.27 5.69 14.70
CA TYR A 39 13.80 6.19 13.44
C TYR A 39 15.01 5.34 13.01
N THR A 40 15.00 4.94 11.75
CA THR A 40 16.14 4.29 11.10
C THR A 40 16.64 5.21 9.99
N ALA A 41 17.91 5.56 10.01
CA ALA A 41 18.52 6.36 8.96
C ALA A 41 18.45 5.62 7.60
N PRO A 42 18.21 6.34 6.50
CA PRO A 42 18.26 5.75 5.17
C PRO A 42 19.59 5.06 4.89
N PHE A 43 19.55 3.94 4.19
CA PHE A 43 20.74 3.16 3.85
C PHE A 43 20.69 2.70 2.38
N ALA A 44 21.88 2.44 1.82
CA ALA A 44 22.03 1.73 0.57
C ALA A 44 22.98 0.55 0.81
N LYS A 45 22.49 -0.68 0.61
CA LYS A 45 23.25 -1.91 0.87
C LYS A 45 23.14 -2.86 -0.31
N GLU A 46 24.27 -3.42 -0.70
CA GLU A 46 24.36 -4.54 -1.64
C GLU A 46 24.86 -5.78 -0.93
N VAL A 47 24.28 -6.94 -1.27
CA VAL A 47 24.62 -8.23 -0.69
C VAL A 47 24.79 -9.25 -1.81
N ALA A 48 25.95 -9.87 -1.90
CA ALA A 48 26.19 -10.97 -2.82
C ALA A 48 25.43 -12.23 -2.34
N ARG A 49 24.58 -12.78 -3.20
CA ARG A 49 23.78 -13.99 -2.95
C ARG A 49 23.85 -15.00 -4.07
N HIS A 50 24.65 -14.72 -5.12
CA HIS A 50 24.79 -15.55 -6.32
C HIS A 50 23.42 -15.92 -6.94
N THR A 51 22.52 -14.94 -7.00
CA THR A 51 21.20 -15.10 -7.63
C THR A 51 21.33 -14.97 -9.15
N HIS A 52 20.44 -15.63 -9.90
CA HIS A 52 20.40 -15.48 -11.37
C HIS A 52 20.01 -14.07 -11.83
N GLN A 53 19.24 -13.36 -11.02
CA GLN A 53 18.83 -11.99 -11.26
C GLN A 53 19.19 -11.11 -10.05
N THR A 54 19.36 -9.83 -10.30
CA THR A 54 19.38 -8.83 -9.21
C THR A 54 17.97 -8.61 -8.71
N HIS A 55 17.79 -8.71 -7.40
CA HIS A 55 16.58 -8.32 -6.68
C HIS A 55 16.83 -7.04 -5.92
N CYS A 56 15.97 -6.06 -6.09
CA CYS A 56 16.10 -4.78 -5.41
C CYS A 56 14.81 -4.38 -4.72
N ILE A 57 14.94 -3.89 -3.48
CA ILE A 57 13.88 -3.21 -2.75
C ILE A 57 14.33 -1.79 -2.46
N ILE A 58 13.50 -0.80 -2.84
CA ILE A 58 13.65 0.60 -2.49
C ILE A 58 12.45 0.95 -1.61
N GLY A 59 12.69 1.37 -0.39
CA GLY A 59 11.59 1.57 0.55
C GLY A 59 11.82 2.70 1.55
N ASN A 60 10.74 3.14 2.14
CA ASN A 60 10.76 4.15 3.20
C ASN A 60 9.63 3.90 4.20
N ARG A 61 9.78 4.52 5.37
CA ARG A 61 8.69 4.64 6.33
C ARG A 61 7.58 5.51 5.73
N ALA A 62 6.36 5.14 6.04
CA ALA A 62 5.16 5.79 5.52
C ALA A 62 4.17 6.08 6.66
N CYS A 63 3.06 6.75 6.35
CA CYS A 63 2.01 7.08 7.30
C CYS A 63 1.30 5.82 7.83
N ALA A 64 0.72 5.95 9.01
CA ALA A 64 -0.04 4.91 9.67
C ALA A 64 -1.47 4.78 9.09
N ILE A 65 -2.20 3.75 9.52
CA ILE A 65 -3.56 3.47 9.01
C ILE A 65 -4.58 4.55 9.37
N GLY A 66 -4.36 5.28 10.49
CA GLY A 66 -5.23 6.37 10.95
C GLY A 66 -4.90 7.74 10.37
N ASP A 67 -3.82 7.88 9.61
CA ASP A 67 -3.37 9.17 9.10
C ASP A 67 -4.22 9.64 7.91
N GLU A 68 -4.43 10.95 7.79
CA GLU A 68 -5.15 11.57 6.69
C GLU A 68 -4.46 11.35 5.34
N ASP A 69 -3.14 11.28 5.33
CA ASP A 69 -2.30 11.01 4.15
C ASP A 69 -2.45 9.57 3.62
N ARG A 70 -3.13 8.67 4.31
CA ARG A 70 -3.25 7.24 3.95
C ARG A 70 -3.84 7.02 2.56
N LEU A 71 -4.97 7.64 2.24
CA LEU A 71 -5.62 7.47 0.94
C LEU A 71 -4.84 8.16 -0.19
N PRO A 72 -4.37 9.42 -0.04
CA PRO A 72 -3.45 10.04 -1.00
C PRO A 72 -2.20 9.18 -1.27
N LEU A 73 -1.56 8.63 -0.23
CA LEU A 73 -0.40 7.77 -0.39
C LEU A 73 -0.72 6.45 -1.10
N ALA A 74 -1.84 5.82 -0.77
CA ALA A 74 -2.30 4.61 -1.46
C ALA A 74 -2.54 4.90 -2.96
N LEU A 75 -3.17 6.02 -3.31
CA LEU A 75 -3.41 6.41 -4.69
C LEU A 75 -2.11 6.72 -5.43
N VAL A 76 -1.19 7.50 -4.87
CA VAL A 76 0.08 7.83 -5.55
C VAL A 76 0.98 6.59 -5.70
N THR A 77 0.97 5.68 -4.73
CA THR A 77 1.70 4.40 -4.83
C THR A 77 1.08 3.51 -5.92
N ASN A 78 -0.24 3.49 -6.05
CA ASN A 78 -0.94 2.78 -7.13
C ASN A 78 -0.62 3.37 -8.51
N ILE A 79 -0.54 4.68 -8.64
CA ILE A 79 -0.09 5.37 -9.88
C ILE A 79 1.36 4.99 -10.20
N LEU A 80 2.23 4.95 -9.21
CA LEU A 80 3.65 4.64 -9.37
C LEU A 80 3.85 3.22 -9.88
N GLY A 81 3.37 2.21 -9.18
CA GLY A 81 3.66 0.81 -9.48
C GLY A 81 2.57 -0.15 -9.02
N GLY A 82 1.31 0.26 -9.03
CA GLY A 82 0.17 -0.61 -8.75
C GLY A 82 -0.01 -1.73 -9.79
N PRO A 83 -0.98 -2.62 -9.60
CA PRO A 83 -1.12 -3.87 -10.36
C PRO A 83 -1.47 -3.69 -11.84
N SER A 84 -1.81 -2.48 -12.25
CA SER A 84 -2.19 -2.20 -13.64
C SER A 84 -0.99 -1.99 -14.55
N ALA A 85 -1.08 -2.50 -15.79
CA ALA A 85 -0.04 -2.37 -16.80
C ALA A 85 0.33 -0.91 -17.15
N ASN A 86 -0.59 0.03 -16.94
CA ASN A 86 -0.39 1.46 -17.19
C ASN A 86 0.21 2.23 -16.00
N SER A 87 0.62 1.57 -14.91
CA SER A 87 1.37 2.23 -13.85
C SER A 87 2.71 2.77 -14.38
N LEU A 88 3.24 3.82 -13.75
CA LEU A 88 4.43 4.51 -14.25
C LEU A 88 5.63 3.57 -14.39
N LEU A 89 5.89 2.76 -13.38
CA LEU A 89 7.03 1.82 -13.39
C LEU A 89 6.85 0.72 -14.44
N ASN A 90 5.66 0.14 -14.55
CA ASN A 90 5.38 -0.84 -15.61
C ASN A 90 5.58 -0.23 -16.99
N THR A 91 5.00 0.96 -17.23
CA THR A 91 5.11 1.66 -18.52
C THR A 91 6.56 1.98 -18.86
N VAL A 92 7.34 2.53 -17.91
CA VAL A 92 8.70 2.99 -18.19
C VAL A 92 9.69 1.83 -18.24
N ILE A 93 9.67 0.95 -17.24
CA ILE A 93 10.73 -0.05 -17.06
C ILE A 93 10.43 -1.32 -17.84
N ARG A 94 9.19 -1.80 -17.79
CA ARG A 94 8.79 -3.03 -18.47
C ARG A 94 8.46 -2.79 -19.95
N GLU A 95 7.48 -1.92 -20.24
CA GLU A 95 6.96 -1.80 -21.61
C GLU A 95 7.93 -1.02 -22.52
N LYS A 96 8.45 0.12 -22.06
CA LYS A 96 9.29 0.99 -22.88
C LYS A 96 10.73 0.49 -22.99
N HIS A 97 11.29 -0.05 -21.93
CA HIS A 97 12.70 -0.42 -21.90
C HIS A 97 12.97 -1.93 -21.77
N GLY A 98 12.00 -2.75 -21.42
CA GLY A 98 12.16 -4.21 -21.30
C GLY A 98 13.18 -4.65 -20.23
N LEU A 99 13.43 -3.83 -19.20
CA LEU A 99 14.50 -4.05 -18.23
C LEU A 99 14.12 -4.95 -17.06
N SER A 100 12.83 -5.12 -16.81
CA SER A 100 12.30 -5.94 -15.73
C SER A 100 10.94 -6.49 -16.10
N TYR A 101 10.68 -7.75 -15.77
CA TYR A 101 9.37 -8.37 -15.94
C TYR A 101 8.50 -8.22 -14.68
N ASN A 102 9.14 -8.11 -13.51
CA ASN A 102 8.46 -8.00 -12.23
C ASN A 102 8.89 -6.70 -11.53
N ILE A 103 8.01 -5.72 -11.57
CA ILE A 103 8.19 -4.43 -10.89
C ILE A 103 6.86 -3.99 -10.29
N GLU A 104 6.89 -3.67 -9.01
CA GLU A 104 5.71 -3.23 -8.28
C GLU A 104 6.05 -2.21 -7.21
N ALA A 105 5.08 -1.38 -6.86
CA ALA A 105 5.12 -0.51 -5.69
C ALA A 105 3.95 -0.84 -4.79
N SER A 106 4.20 -0.96 -3.50
CA SER A 106 3.21 -1.28 -2.48
C SER A 106 3.29 -0.32 -1.29
N TYR A 107 2.14 -0.07 -0.68
CA TYR A 107 2.03 0.65 0.58
C TYR A 107 1.29 -0.23 1.58
N THR A 108 1.91 -0.48 2.71
CA THR A 108 1.34 -1.27 3.81
C THR A 108 1.23 -0.40 5.06
N PRO A 109 0.03 0.07 5.42
CA PRO A 109 -0.19 0.78 6.67
C PRO A 109 -0.28 -0.17 7.86
N TYR A 110 0.33 0.24 8.98
CA TYR A 110 0.21 -0.37 10.30
C TYR A 110 -0.47 0.62 11.26
N THR A 111 -0.72 0.22 12.49
CA THR A 111 -1.41 1.07 13.48
C THR A 111 -0.64 2.30 13.91
N ASP A 112 0.67 2.27 13.86
CA ASP A 112 1.60 3.30 14.36
C ASP A 112 2.65 3.73 13.33
N THR A 113 2.62 3.18 12.15
CA THR A 113 3.55 3.48 11.06
C THR A 113 3.00 2.93 9.73
N GLY A 114 3.76 3.06 8.67
CA GLY A 114 3.55 2.40 7.39
C GLY A 114 4.87 2.12 6.70
N ILE A 115 4.81 1.33 5.64
CA ILE A 115 5.95 1.05 4.77
C ILE A 115 5.50 1.23 3.32
N VAL A 116 6.25 2.00 2.55
CA VAL A 116 6.21 1.97 1.09
C VAL A 116 7.43 1.20 0.60
N ALA A 117 7.21 0.27 -0.31
CA ALA A 117 8.27 -0.52 -0.93
C ALA A 117 8.05 -0.59 -2.44
N ILE A 118 9.14 -0.42 -3.18
CA ILE A 118 9.24 -0.69 -4.62
C ILE A 118 10.15 -1.90 -4.76
N TYR A 119 9.63 -2.96 -5.34
CA TYR A 119 10.40 -4.15 -5.64
C TYR A 119 10.56 -4.31 -7.15
N PHE A 120 11.74 -4.74 -7.57
CA PHE A 120 11.94 -5.23 -8.93
C PHE A 120 12.99 -6.33 -8.98
N SER A 121 12.93 -7.14 -10.04
CA SER A 121 14.01 -8.04 -10.43
C SER A 121 14.44 -7.76 -11.87
N SER A 122 15.74 -7.83 -12.15
CA SER A 122 16.30 -7.59 -13.48
C SER A 122 17.60 -8.37 -13.67
N ASP A 123 18.08 -8.44 -14.90
CA ASP A 123 19.44 -8.89 -15.15
C ASP A 123 20.44 -7.98 -14.44
N HIS A 124 21.60 -8.53 -14.06
CA HIS A 124 22.60 -7.81 -13.27
C HIS A 124 23.05 -6.50 -13.92
N ASP A 125 23.24 -6.49 -15.24
CA ASP A 125 23.69 -5.33 -16.00
C ASP A 125 22.62 -4.22 -16.08
N ASN A 126 21.36 -4.57 -15.94
CA ASN A 126 20.22 -3.65 -16.05
C ASN A 126 19.81 -3.01 -14.71
N ALA A 127 20.23 -3.57 -13.60
CA ALA A 127 19.78 -3.13 -12.26
C ALA A 127 20.04 -1.65 -11.98
N GLY A 128 21.22 -1.15 -12.35
CA GLY A 128 21.56 0.27 -12.17
C GLY A 128 20.66 1.20 -12.97
N ARG A 129 20.32 0.80 -14.20
CA ARG A 129 19.40 1.56 -15.06
C ARG A 129 17.96 1.54 -14.54
N CYS A 130 17.51 0.39 -14.02
CA CYS A 130 16.20 0.30 -13.34
C CYS A 130 16.11 1.27 -12.16
N ILE A 131 17.14 1.28 -11.30
CA ILE A 131 17.21 2.18 -10.14
C ILE A 131 17.12 3.65 -10.60
N ALA A 132 17.91 4.06 -11.58
CA ALA A 132 17.91 5.44 -12.08
C ALA A 132 16.53 5.86 -12.63
N LEU A 133 15.87 4.97 -13.39
CA LEU A 133 14.52 5.22 -13.91
C LEU A 133 13.47 5.30 -12.79
N ILE A 134 13.58 4.48 -11.74
CA ILE A 134 12.70 4.56 -10.57
C ILE A 134 12.90 5.91 -9.87
N GLU A 135 14.15 6.30 -9.60
CA GLU A 135 14.48 7.57 -8.96
C GLU A 135 13.95 8.78 -9.76
N GLU A 136 14.01 8.73 -11.10
CA GLU A 136 13.40 9.73 -11.98
C GLU A 136 11.89 9.82 -11.79
N GLN A 137 11.17 8.68 -11.77
CA GLN A 137 9.71 8.69 -11.56
C GLN A 137 9.34 9.19 -10.16
N LEU A 138 10.09 8.82 -9.14
CA LEU A 138 9.91 9.33 -7.78
C LEU A 138 10.14 10.85 -7.71
N TYR A 139 11.18 11.35 -8.38
CA TYR A 139 11.45 12.78 -8.48
C TYR A 139 10.28 13.52 -9.14
N ARG A 140 9.77 13.01 -10.25
CA ARG A 140 8.65 13.62 -10.98
C ARG A 140 7.39 13.66 -10.12
N LEU A 141 7.04 12.60 -9.42
CA LEU A 141 5.86 12.59 -8.53
C LEU A 141 5.95 13.58 -7.38
N ARG A 142 7.17 13.93 -6.93
CA ARG A 142 7.40 14.92 -5.88
C ARG A 142 7.39 16.38 -6.37
N THR A 143 7.67 16.60 -7.65
CA THR A 143 7.91 17.94 -8.19
C THR A 143 6.92 18.37 -9.27
N GLU A 144 6.25 17.42 -9.92
CA GLU A 144 5.32 17.67 -11.00
C GLU A 144 3.90 17.32 -10.56
N SER A 145 3.00 18.30 -10.57
CA SER A 145 1.59 18.04 -10.29
C SER A 145 0.92 17.28 -11.45
N LEU A 146 0.07 16.31 -11.11
CA LEU A 146 -0.68 15.57 -12.13
C LEU A 146 -1.70 16.47 -12.81
N THR A 147 -1.82 16.33 -14.14
CA THR A 147 -2.90 17.01 -14.88
C THR A 147 -4.27 16.50 -14.41
N ALA A 148 -5.30 17.36 -14.47
CA ALA A 148 -6.67 17.00 -14.07
C ALA A 148 -7.18 15.72 -14.76
N ARG A 149 -6.82 15.53 -16.05
CA ARG A 149 -7.17 14.33 -16.80
C ARG A 149 -6.50 13.08 -16.23
N ARG A 150 -5.19 13.13 -15.94
CA ARG A 150 -4.45 11.98 -15.38
C ARG A 150 -4.94 11.64 -13.98
N LEU A 151 -5.17 12.64 -13.13
CA LEU A 151 -5.72 12.45 -11.80
C LEU A 151 -7.10 11.79 -11.85
N SER A 152 -8.00 12.27 -12.70
CA SER A 152 -9.34 11.70 -12.87
C SER A 152 -9.28 10.23 -13.32
N MET A 153 -8.40 9.90 -14.28
CA MET A 153 -8.22 8.53 -14.73
C MET A 153 -7.66 7.63 -13.62
N ALA A 154 -6.66 8.09 -12.87
CA ALA A 154 -6.08 7.35 -11.77
C ALA A 154 -7.09 7.05 -10.65
N LYS A 155 -7.90 8.05 -10.26
CA LYS A 155 -8.98 7.86 -9.28
C LYS A 155 -10.01 6.83 -9.74
N LYS A 156 -10.48 6.92 -11.00
CA LYS A 156 -11.43 5.96 -11.57
C LYS A 156 -10.88 4.54 -11.55
N GLN A 157 -9.62 4.38 -11.96
CA GLN A 157 -8.93 3.09 -11.95
C GLN A 157 -8.80 2.52 -10.54
N PHE A 158 -8.37 3.35 -9.58
CA PHE A 158 -8.20 2.93 -8.19
C PHE A 158 -9.53 2.52 -7.55
N ILE A 159 -10.61 3.29 -7.78
CA ILE A 159 -11.97 2.95 -7.35
C ILE A 159 -12.43 1.62 -7.97
N ALA A 160 -12.18 1.40 -9.27
CA ALA A 160 -12.55 0.15 -9.93
C ALA A 160 -11.80 -1.06 -9.35
N GLN A 161 -10.51 -0.91 -9.04
CA GLN A 161 -9.72 -1.96 -8.38
C GLN A 161 -10.26 -2.29 -6.98
N LEU A 162 -10.64 -1.28 -6.20
CA LEU A 162 -11.26 -1.48 -4.89
C LEU A 162 -12.62 -2.15 -5.00
N ALA A 163 -13.44 -1.77 -5.99
CA ALA A 163 -14.74 -2.41 -6.26
C ALA A 163 -14.57 -3.91 -6.56
N ILE A 164 -13.66 -4.26 -7.47
CA ILE A 164 -13.35 -5.66 -7.80
C ILE A 164 -12.83 -6.42 -6.57
N SER A 165 -11.95 -5.81 -5.78
CA SER A 165 -11.46 -6.44 -4.54
C SER A 165 -12.55 -6.67 -3.51
N SER A 166 -13.56 -5.79 -3.44
CA SER A 166 -14.68 -5.90 -2.49
C SER A 166 -15.74 -6.93 -2.89
N GLU A 167 -15.72 -7.45 -4.14
CA GLU A 167 -16.58 -8.56 -4.55
C GLU A 167 -16.23 -9.87 -3.81
N SER A 168 -15.01 -10.00 -3.32
CA SER A 168 -14.62 -11.10 -2.43
C SER A 168 -15.25 -10.92 -1.05
N ASN A 169 -16.26 -11.73 -0.72
CA ASN A 169 -16.88 -11.73 0.60
C ASN A 169 -15.86 -11.90 1.74
N GLU A 170 -14.85 -12.74 1.55
CA GLU A 170 -13.77 -12.94 2.51
C GLU A 170 -12.98 -11.65 2.74
N SER A 171 -12.52 -11.01 1.66
CA SER A 171 -11.76 -9.77 1.72
C SER A 171 -12.56 -8.65 2.39
N TYR A 172 -13.84 -8.53 2.04
CA TYR A 172 -14.74 -7.55 2.64
C TYR A 172 -14.93 -7.80 4.14
N MET A 173 -15.23 -9.05 4.52
CA MET A 173 -15.45 -9.44 5.92
C MET A 173 -14.21 -9.17 6.79
N LEU A 174 -13.01 -9.59 6.32
CA LEU A 174 -11.77 -9.35 7.04
C LEU A 174 -11.43 -7.87 7.12
N GLY A 175 -11.64 -7.12 6.04
CA GLY A 175 -11.47 -5.67 6.00
C GLY A 175 -12.37 -4.93 6.99
N ALA A 176 -13.66 -5.25 7.01
CA ALA A 176 -14.63 -4.69 7.94
C ALA A 176 -14.29 -5.00 9.39
N GLY A 177 -13.95 -6.27 9.69
CA GLY A 177 -13.54 -6.68 11.03
C GLY A 177 -12.27 -5.96 11.50
N LYS A 178 -11.29 -5.76 10.61
CA LYS A 178 -10.08 -5.00 10.90
C LYS A 178 -10.38 -3.51 11.12
N SER A 179 -11.25 -2.91 10.30
CA SER A 179 -11.63 -1.51 10.44
C SER A 179 -12.32 -1.26 11.78
N LEU A 180 -13.29 -2.09 12.13
CA LEU A 180 -13.98 -2.00 13.42
C LEU A 180 -13.01 -2.16 14.61
N LEU A 181 -12.04 -3.09 14.51
CA LEU A 181 -11.05 -3.30 15.57
C LEU A 181 -10.11 -2.11 15.77
N LEU A 182 -9.82 -1.36 14.72
CA LEU A 182 -8.80 -0.31 14.72
C LEU A 182 -9.40 1.10 14.90
N HIS A 183 -10.62 1.31 14.43
CA HIS A 183 -11.25 2.62 14.33
C HIS A 183 -12.61 2.71 15.03
N ASP A 184 -13.13 1.58 15.55
CA ASP A 184 -14.49 1.44 16.06
C ASP A 184 -15.57 1.83 15.02
N ASP A 185 -15.21 1.86 13.74
CA ASP A 185 -16.08 2.24 12.63
C ASP A 185 -15.72 1.47 11.35
N VAL A 186 -16.69 1.38 10.44
CA VAL A 186 -16.52 0.74 9.13
C VAL A 186 -17.08 1.68 8.06
N ASP A 187 -16.20 2.34 7.32
CA ASP A 187 -16.60 3.11 6.15
C ASP A 187 -17.32 2.20 5.11
N THR A 188 -18.44 2.66 4.58
CA THR A 188 -19.02 2.04 3.40
C THR A 188 -18.14 2.25 2.17
N MET A 189 -18.27 1.40 1.16
CA MET A 189 -17.50 1.57 -0.08
C MET A 189 -17.78 2.92 -0.75
N GLU A 190 -19.00 3.42 -0.69
CA GLU A 190 -19.40 4.74 -1.20
C GLU A 190 -18.66 5.87 -0.48
N GLN A 191 -18.52 5.78 0.84
CA GLN A 191 -17.74 6.75 1.63
C GLN A 191 -16.27 6.73 1.24
N VAL A 192 -15.68 5.54 1.08
CA VAL A 192 -14.29 5.40 0.60
C VAL A 192 -14.11 5.99 -0.79
N TYR A 193 -15.04 5.71 -1.72
CA TYR A 193 -15.01 6.27 -3.08
C TYR A 193 -15.16 7.79 -3.08
N ALA A 194 -16.01 8.34 -2.21
CA ALA A 194 -16.15 9.79 -2.05
C ALA A 194 -14.82 10.42 -1.61
N LYS A 195 -14.19 9.88 -0.55
CA LYS A 195 -12.88 10.33 -0.07
C LYS A 195 -11.81 10.29 -1.18
N ILE A 196 -11.79 9.23 -2.02
CA ILE A 196 -10.83 9.14 -3.13
C ILE A 196 -11.12 10.20 -4.21
N ARG A 197 -12.40 10.52 -4.50
CA ARG A 197 -12.74 11.56 -5.48
C ARG A 197 -12.31 12.95 -5.04
N GLU A 198 -12.25 13.21 -3.75
CA GLU A 198 -11.84 14.50 -3.17
C GLU A 198 -10.32 14.74 -3.19
N ILE A 199 -9.49 13.70 -3.32
CA ILE A 199 -8.02 13.84 -3.32
C ILE A 199 -7.59 14.80 -4.43
N SER A 200 -6.81 15.82 -4.10
CA SER A 200 -6.27 16.78 -5.07
C SER A 200 -4.91 16.34 -5.62
N ALA A 201 -4.47 16.98 -6.72
CA ALA A 201 -3.15 16.73 -7.28
C ALA A 201 -2.03 17.24 -6.35
N GLU A 202 -2.30 18.33 -5.64
CA GLU A 202 -1.39 18.94 -4.66
C GLU A 202 -1.16 18.00 -3.49
N GLN A 203 -2.22 17.37 -2.96
CA GLN A 203 -2.10 16.36 -1.90
C GLN A 203 -1.23 15.17 -2.33
N LEU A 204 -1.34 14.72 -3.59
CA LEU A 204 -0.49 13.64 -4.10
C LEU A 204 0.99 14.06 -4.17
N THR A 205 1.26 15.28 -4.63
CA THR A 205 2.63 15.81 -4.70
C THR A 205 3.22 16.01 -3.30
N GLU A 206 2.42 16.52 -2.36
CA GLU A 206 2.83 16.73 -0.97
C GLU A 206 3.18 15.40 -0.28
N VAL A 207 2.30 14.39 -0.35
CA VAL A 207 2.55 13.09 0.28
C VAL A 207 3.71 12.35 -0.40
N ALA A 208 3.87 12.50 -1.72
CA ALA A 208 5.03 11.98 -2.43
C ALA A 208 6.33 12.64 -1.94
N GLY A 209 6.32 13.96 -1.71
CA GLY A 209 7.43 14.70 -1.13
C GLY A 209 7.84 14.21 0.26
N LYS A 210 6.86 13.90 1.11
CA LYS A 210 7.09 13.36 2.45
C LYS A 210 7.69 11.95 2.43
N VAL A 211 7.22 11.07 1.55
CA VAL A 211 7.49 9.62 1.62
C VAL A 211 8.55 9.16 0.62
N PHE A 212 8.60 9.72 -0.59
CA PHE A 212 9.53 9.29 -1.64
C PHE A 212 10.88 10.02 -1.61
N THR A 213 11.23 10.59 -0.47
CA THR A 213 12.50 11.29 -0.24
C THR A 213 13.40 10.45 0.67
N ASN A 214 14.71 10.41 0.37
CA ASN A 214 15.71 9.69 1.16
C ASN A 214 15.33 8.21 1.41
N MET A 215 14.92 7.51 0.37
CA MET A 215 14.52 6.11 0.47
C MET A 215 15.72 5.20 0.70
N SER A 216 15.53 4.18 1.52
CA SER A 216 16.51 3.10 1.71
C SER A 216 16.50 2.16 0.53
N ARG A 217 17.66 1.53 0.24
CA ARG A 217 17.81 0.57 -0.85
C ARG A 217 18.58 -0.67 -0.39
N LEU A 218 18.04 -1.84 -0.72
CA LEU A 218 18.69 -3.13 -0.55
C LEU A 218 18.74 -3.85 -1.88
N VAL A 219 19.92 -4.31 -2.27
CA VAL A 219 20.17 -5.03 -3.53
C VAL A 219 20.78 -6.38 -3.22
N TYR A 220 20.21 -7.44 -3.77
CA TYR A 220 20.77 -8.79 -3.81
C TYR A 220 21.24 -9.12 -5.24
N LYS A 221 22.50 -9.58 -5.37
CA LYS A 221 23.11 -10.00 -6.63
C LYS A 221 23.62 -11.43 -6.56
#